data_9331066f5c7c7efabcddf4bca2065de8
#
_entry.id   9331066f5c7c7efabcddf4bca2065de8
#
_cell.length_a   1.000
_cell.length_b   1.000
_cell.length_c   1.000
_cell.angle_alpha   90.00
_cell.angle_beta   90.00
_cell.angle_gamma   90.00
#
_symmetry.space_group_name_H-M   'P 1'
#
loop_
_entity.id
_entity.type
_entity.pdbx_description
1 polymer ?
#
loop_
_entity_poly.entity_id
_entity_poly.type
_entity_poly.pdbx_seq_one_letter_code
_entity_poly.pdbx_strand_id
1 'polypeptide(L)'
;MSISSDTPSRPVKSPGPDHPIAIEPHPWRVVVSVAGKVVADTRRALALREASYPAVLYIPREDADMSLLRRTDHATYCPYKGDCAYYSIPAGGARATNAVWTYEHPYPAVEAIRGHLAFYPDRVDSIEESAADAA
;
A
#
# COMPACT_ATOMS: atom_id res chain seq x y z
N MET A 1 38.16 -11.16 6.81
CA MET A 1 37.47 -11.12 6.56
C MET A 1 36.61 -10.89 5.95
N SER A 2 36.13 -10.82 5.59
CA SER A 2 35.34 -10.46 4.98
C SER A 2 34.28 -10.74 5.02
N ILE A 3 33.86 -10.93 5.28
CA ILE A 3 32.95 -11.23 5.33
C ILE A 3 31.74 -10.79 5.21
N SER A 4 31.39 -9.93 5.47
CA SER A 4 30.10 -9.35 5.23
C SER A 4 29.51 -9.69 3.94
N SER A 5 30.27 -9.96 3.03
CA SER A 5 29.79 -10.37 1.73
C SER A 5 29.07 -11.70 1.81
N ASP A 6 29.14 -12.36 2.94
CA ASP A 6 28.45 -13.62 3.09
C ASP A 6 26.97 -13.48 3.26
N THR A 7 26.49 -12.30 3.61
CA THR A 7 25.08 -12.08 3.75
C THR A 7 24.45 -12.11 2.36
N PRO A 8 23.51 -13.03 2.12
CA PRO A 8 22.86 -13.05 0.83
C PRO A 8 22.22 -11.70 0.55
N SER A 9 22.59 -11.10 -0.54
CA SER A 9 21.95 -9.88 -0.96
C SER A 9 20.56 -10.20 -1.45
N ARG A 10 19.58 -9.53 -0.90
CA ARG A 10 18.25 -9.60 -1.49
C ARG A 10 18.32 -8.87 -2.82
N PRO A 11 17.65 -9.42 -3.85
CA PRO A 11 17.66 -8.73 -5.14
C PRO A 11 17.02 -7.36 -5.00
N VAL A 12 17.71 -6.35 -5.52
CA VAL A 12 17.20 -4.99 -5.60
C VAL A 12 17.17 -4.63 -7.06
N LYS A 13 16.00 -4.22 -7.55
CA LYS A 13 15.82 -3.87 -8.94
C LYS A 13 15.38 -2.43 -9.06
N SER A 14 15.80 -1.78 -10.13
CA SER A 14 15.37 -0.41 -10.42
C SER A 14 14.34 -0.44 -11.53
N PRO A 15 13.30 0.40 -11.45
CA PRO A 15 12.34 0.53 -12.54
C PRO A 15 13.05 0.99 -13.81
N GLY A 16 12.55 0.52 -14.95
CA GLY A 16 13.12 0.87 -16.24
C GLY A 16 12.14 0.53 -17.35
N PRO A 17 12.58 0.64 -18.62
CA PRO A 17 11.66 0.44 -19.73
C PRO A 17 10.96 -0.92 -19.73
N ASP A 18 11.62 -1.95 -19.22
CA ASP A 18 11.02 -3.29 -19.19
C ASP A 18 10.10 -3.49 -18.00
N HIS A 19 10.21 -2.64 -16.98
CA HIS A 19 9.39 -2.74 -15.78
C HIS A 19 9.23 -1.34 -15.20
N PRO A 20 8.43 -0.48 -15.85
CA PRO A 20 8.27 0.89 -15.37
C PRO A 20 7.39 0.94 -14.13
N ILE A 21 7.68 1.91 -13.26
CA ILE A 21 6.82 2.25 -12.13
C ILE A 21 6.59 3.75 -12.19
N ALA A 22 5.33 4.16 -12.21
CA ALA A 22 4.95 5.56 -12.19
C ALA A 22 4.01 5.81 -11.03
N ILE A 23 4.24 6.89 -10.30
CA ILE A 23 3.43 7.27 -9.15
C ILE A 23 2.91 8.68 -9.41
N GLU A 24 1.59 8.84 -9.35
CA GLU A 24 0.94 10.13 -9.61
C GLU A 24 -0.16 10.38 -8.61
N PRO A 25 -0.47 11.66 -8.32
CA PRO A 25 -1.65 11.95 -7.52
C PRO A 25 -2.89 11.40 -8.20
N HIS A 26 -3.74 10.76 -7.40
CA HIS A 26 -5.01 10.23 -7.89
C HIS A 26 -6.07 11.33 -7.74
N PRO A 27 -6.83 11.67 -8.79
CA PRO A 27 -7.71 12.84 -8.74
C PRO A 27 -9.01 12.61 -7.97
N TRP A 28 -9.34 11.37 -7.62
CA TRP A 28 -10.61 11.04 -7.01
C TRP A 28 -10.49 10.87 -5.50
N ARG A 29 -11.57 11.20 -4.81
CA ARG A 29 -11.71 10.84 -3.41
C ARG A 29 -11.86 9.33 -3.31
N VAL A 30 -11.19 8.71 -2.34
CA VAL A 30 -11.21 7.26 -2.13
C VAL A 30 -11.68 6.99 -0.72
N VAL A 31 -12.72 6.16 -0.59
CA VAL A 31 -13.27 5.77 0.71
C VAL A 31 -13.25 4.24 0.80
N VAL A 32 -12.63 3.72 1.84
CA VAL A 32 -12.54 2.28 2.10
C VAL A 32 -13.41 1.95 3.29
N SER A 33 -14.30 0.98 3.14
CA SER A 33 -15.22 0.59 4.19
C SER A 33 -15.17 -0.91 4.47
N VAL A 34 -15.31 -1.25 5.75
CA VAL A 34 -15.35 -2.64 6.23
C VAL A 34 -16.36 -2.72 7.37
N ALA A 35 -17.29 -3.64 7.27
CA ALA A 35 -18.28 -3.91 8.32
C ALA A 35 -19.03 -2.64 8.75
N GLY A 36 -19.38 -1.80 7.79
CA GLY A 36 -20.10 -0.56 8.04
C GLY A 36 -19.27 0.57 8.60
N LYS A 37 -17.95 0.38 8.69
CA LYS A 37 -17.05 1.41 9.22
C LYS A 37 -16.18 1.97 8.10
N VAL A 38 -15.97 3.28 8.11
CA VAL A 38 -15.04 3.92 7.19
C VAL A 38 -13.63 3.75 7.75
N VAL A 39 -12.82 2.97 7.05
CA VAL A 39 -11.45 2.67 7.47
C VAL A 39 -10.47 3.72 6.94
N ALA A 40 -10.77 4.28 5.78
CA ALA A 40 -9.93 5.32 5.19
C ALA A 40 -10.79 6.21 4.30
N ASP A 41 -10.44 7.49 4.27
CA ASP A 41 -11.15 8.49 3.47
C ASP A 41 -10.13 9.55 3.09
N THR A 42 -9.76 9.59 1.84
CA THR A 42 -8.69 10.49 1.39
C THR A 42 -9.03 11.18 0.09
N ARG A 43 -8.55 12.42 -0.05
CA ARG A 43 -8.51 13.14 -1.32
C ARG A 43 -7.08 13.25 -1.83
N ARG A 44 -6.16 12.50 -1.23
CA ARG A 44 -4.72 12.61 -1.54
C ARG A 44 -4.10 11.26 -1.83
N ALA A 45 -4.87 10.32 -2.38
CA ALA A 45 -4.32 9.01 -2.74
C ALA A 45 -3.29 9.18 -3.85
N LEU A 46 -2.31 8.28 -3.86
CA LEU A 46 -1.35 8.17 -4.95
C LEU A 46 -1.66 6.91 -5.73
N ALA A 47 -1.66 7.01 -7.05
CA ALA A 47 -1.84 5.85 -7.91
C ALA A 47 -0.45 5.39 -8.36
N LEU A 48 -0.14 4.14 -8.07
CA LEU A 48 1.12 3.53 -8.51
C LEU A 48 0.80 2.56 -9.63
N ARG A 49 1.39 2.81 -10.79
CA ARG A 49 1.24 1.94 -11.96
C ARG A 49 2.57 1.23 -12.16
N GLU A 50 2.52 -0.08 -12.14
CA GLU A 50 3.71 -0.90 -12.26
C GLU A 50 3.56 -1.85 -13.44
N ALA A 51 4.45 -1.74 -14.42
CA ALA A 51 4.43 -2.56 -15.62
C ALA A 51 3.02 -2.54 -16.24
N SER A 52 2.43 -3.71 -16.51
CA SER A 52 1.09 -3.80 -17.07
C SER A 52 0.04 -4.12 -16.00
N TYR A 53 0.40 -4.10 -14.72
CA TYR A 53 -0.53 -4.41 -13.65
C TYR A 53 -1.52 -3.27 -13.45
N PRO A 54 -2.71 -3.55 -12.93
CA PRO A 54 -3.65 -2.48 -12.57
C PRO A 54 -3.04 -1.53 -11.55
N ALA A 55 -3.46 -0.27 -11.59
CA ALA A 55 -2.97 0.72 -10.64
C ALA A 55 -3.37 0.34 -9.22
N VAL A 56 -2.46 0.59 -8.28
CA VAL A 56 -2.70 0.41 -6.86
C VAL A 56 -2.80 1.77 -6.22
N LEU A 57 -3.80 1.99 -5.39
CA LEU A 57 -4.00 3.24 -4.68
C LEU A 57 -3.33 3.16 -3.32
N TYR A 58 -2.50 4.15 -3.03
CA TYR A 58 -1.81 4.27 -1.75
C TYR A 58 -2.37 5.48 -1.01
N ILE A 59 -2.85 5.25 0.20
CA ILE A 59 -3.58 6.25 0.99
C ILE A 59 -2.68 6.76 2.10
N PRO A 60 -2.57 8.10 2.27
CA PRO A 60 -1.78 8.63 3.38
C PRO A 60 -2.27 8.07 4.72
N ARG A 61 -1.34 7.70 5.58
CA ARG A 61 -1.65 7.09 6.86
C ARG A 61 -2.58 7.97 7.70
N GLU A 62 -2.41 9.28 7.63
CA GLU A 62 -3.22 10.20 8.41
C GLU A 62 -4.67 10.26 7.95
N ASP A 63 -4.98 9.73 6.78
CA ASP A 63 -6.35 9.67 6.27
C ASP A 63 -6.99 8.31 6.51
N ALA A 64 -6.33 7.43 7.24
CA ALA A 64 -6.85 6.14 7.65
C ALA A 64 -7.13 6.14 9.15
N ASP A 65 -8.15 5.41 9.56
CA ASP A 65 -8.45 5.23 10.98
C ASP A 65 -7.61 4.07 11.50
N MET A 66 -6.43 4.41 12.01
CA MET A 66 -5.49 3.40 12.48
C MET A 66 -6.01 2.62 13.68
N SER A 67 -7.01 3.14 14.40
CA SER A 67 -7.60 2.40 15.52
C SER A 67 -8.37 1.16 15.05
N LEU A 68 -8.75 1.11 13.78
CA LEU A 68 -9.42 -0.04 13.18
C LEU A 68 -8.46 -1.06 12.58
N LEU A 69 -7.17 -0.78 12.58
CA LEU A 69 -6.15 -1.62 11.99
C LEU A 69 -5.27 -2.23 13.07
N ARG A 70 -4.88 -3.48 12.85
CA ARG A 70 -3.98 -4.17 13.76
C ARG A 70 -2.77 -4.66 12.98
N ARG A 71 -1.59 -4.19 13.36
CA ARG A 71 -0.37 -4.66 12.74
C ARG A 71 -0.18 -6.15 13.02
N THR A 72 0.24 -6.88 11.99
CA THR A 72 0.55 -8.30 12.10
C THR A 72 2.05 -8.51 11.92
N ASP A 73 2.50 -9.75 12.10
CA ASP A 73 3.90 -10.08 11.86
C ASP A 73 4.11 -10.60 10.44
N HIS A 74 3.07 -10.60 9.61
CA HIS A 74 3.23 -10.95 8.21
C HIS A 74 4.14 -9.93 7.54
N ALA A 75 5.04 -10.41 6.70
CA ALA A 75 5.98 -9.53 6.01
C ALA A 75 6.34 -10.15 4.66
N THR A 76 6.51 -9.29 3.66
CA THR A 76 6.95 -9.73 2.34
C THR A 76 8.04 -8.79 1.85
N TYR A 77 8.63 -9.12 0.71
CA TYR A 77 9.69 -8.32 0.12
C TYR A 77 9.44 -8.14 -1.37
N CYS A 78 9.52 -6.91 -1.83
CA CYS A 78 9.43 -6.57 -3.25
C CYS A 78 10.79 -6.04 -3.70
N PRO A 79 11.42 -6.62 -4.75
CA PRO A 79 12.72 -6.14 -5.21
C PRO A 79 12.72 -4.68 -5.66
N TYR A 80 11.59 -4.15 -6.07
CA TYR A 80 11.47 -2.76 -6.53
C TYR A 80 11.11 -1.80 -5.41
N LYS A 81 10.38 -2.27 -4.38
CA LYS A 81 9.81 -1.37 -3.37
C LYS A 81 10.41 -1.57 -1.98
N GLY A 82 10.89 -2.76 -1.65
CA GLY A 82 11.48 -3.03 -0.35
C GLY A 82 10.63 -3.92 0.53
N ASP A 83 10.86 -3.83 1.83
CA ASP A 83 10.12 -4.62 2.80
C ASP A 83 8.70 -4.10 2.96
N CYS A 84 7.75 -5.03 3.02
CA CYS A 84 6.34 -4.71 3.12
C CYS A 84 5.79 -5.24 4.44
N ALA A 85 5.12 -4.38 5.19
CA ALA A 85 4.45 -4.72 6.44
C ALA A 85 2.94 -4.78 6.22
N TYR A 86 2.22 -5.40 7.14
CA TYR A 86 0.81 -5.68 6.95
C TYR A 86 -0.02 -5.37 8.18
N TYR A 87 -1.29 -5.04 7.92
CA TYR A 87 -2.30 -4.87 8.96
C TYR A 87 -3.52 -5.70 8.61
N SER A 88 -4.18 -6.22 9.65
CA SER A 88 -5.52 -6.79 9.53
C SER A 88 -6.54 -5.74 9.94
N ILE A 89 -7.79 -5.96 9.54
CA ILE A 89 -8.91 -5.10 9.93
C ILE A 89 -9.85 -5.98 10.77
N PRO A 90 -9.69 -5.99 12.10
CA PRO A 90 -10.44 -6.93 12.93
C PRO A 90 -11.95 -6.89 12.73
N ALA A 91 -12.53 -5.72 12.45
CA ALA A 91 -13.96 -5.60 12.21
C ALA A 91 -14.44 -6.45 11.04
N GLY A 92 -13.55 -6.77 10.08
CA GLY A 92 -13.88 -7.56 8.92
C GLY A 92 -13.71 -9.06 9.11
N GLY A 93 -13.25 -9.50 10.27
CA GLY A 93 -13.07 -10.92 10.57
C GLY A 93 -11.95 -11.55 9.76
N ALA A 94 -12.04 -12.86 9.55
CA ALA A 94 -10.98 -13.65 8.93
C ALA A 94 -10.67 -13.19 7.49
N ARG A 95 -11.68 -12.74 6.77
CA ARG A 95 -11.49 -12.27 5.38
C ARG A 95 -10.56 -11.08 5.32
N ALA A 96 -10.56 -10.23 6.34
CA ALA A 96 -9.76 -9.02 6.37
C ALA A 96 -8.41 -9.22 7.04
N THR A 97 -7.97 -10.46 7.18
CA THR A 97 -6.64 -10.76 7.69
C THR A 97 -5.60 -10.28 6.67
N ASN A 98 -4.64 -9.49 7.14
CA ASN A 98 -3.59 -8.91 6.29
C ASN A 98 -4.16 -8.20 5.07
N ALA A 99 -5.25 -7.47 5.28
CA ALA A 99 -5.97 -6.79 4.20
C ALA A 99 -5.27 -5.52 3.73
N VAL A 100 -4.31 -5.02 4.50
CA VAL A 100 -3.64 -3.73 4.27
C VAL A 100 -2.15 -3.97 4.22
N TRP A 101 -1.47 -3.34 3.25
CA TRP A 101 -0.01 -3.40 3.24
C TRP A 101 0.57 -2.00 3.17
N THR A 102 1.83 -1.88 3.59
CA THR A 102 2.53 -0.61 3.61
C THR A 102 4.03 -0.82 3.46
N TYR A 103 4.67 0.09 2.76
CA TYR A 103 6.13 0.14 2.66
C TYR A 103 6.62 1.26 3.56
N GLU A 104 7.13 0.91 4.73
CA GLU A 104 7.56 1.90 5.72
C GLU A 104 8.92 2.49 5.38
N HIS A 105 9.74 1.73 4.67
CA HIS A 105 11.07 2.16 4.26
C HIS A 105 11.31 1.77 2.81
N PRO A 106 10.56 2.38 1.88
CA PRO A 106 10.65 1.97 0.48
C PRO A 106 11.98 2.38 -0.14
N TYR A 107 12.34 1.71 -1.22
CA TYR A 107 13.49 2.10 -1.99
C TYR A 107 13.26 3.48 -2.64
N PRO A 108 14.35 4.20 -2.94
CA PRO A 108 14.23 5.59 -3.41
C PRO A 108 13.32 5.79 -4.61
N ALA A 109 13.26 4.82 -5.53
CA ALA A 109 12.44 4.98 -6.72
C ALA A 109 10.95 5.10 -6.40
N VAL A 110 10.52 4.64 -5.22
CA VAL A 110 9.12 4.69 -4.82
C VAL A 110 8.97 5.40 -3.48
N GLU A 111 9.87 6.31 -3.17
CA GLU A 111 9.86 7.04 -1.90
C GLU A 111 8.52 7.71 -1.64
N ALA A 112 7.80 8.11 -2.68
CA ALA A 112 6.54 8.83 -2.52
C ALA A 112 5.48 8.04 -1.76
N ILE A 113 5.53 6.71 -1.79
CA ILE A 113 4.52 5.89 -1.09
C ILE A 113 4.92 5.54 0.35
N ARG A 114 6.02 6.09 0.87
CA ARG A 114 6.47 5.79 2.22
C ARG A 114 5.33 5.97 3.21
N GLY A 115 5.08 4.91 4.00
CA GLY A 115 4.08 4.96 5.06
C GLY A 115 2.64 5.02 4.60
N HIS A 116 2.39 5.07 3.30
CA HIS A 116 1.03 5.02 2.77
C HIS A 116 0.47 3.60 2.89
N LEU A 117 -0.85 3.50 2.93
CA LEU A 117 -1.54 2.22 3.10
C LEU A 117 -2.25 1.84 1.81
N ALA A 118 -2.14 0.58 1.42
CA ALA A 118 -2.88 0.03 0.29
C ALA A 118 -3.77 -1.10 0.80
N PHE A 119 -4.92 -1.29 0.15
CA PHE A 119 -5.94 -2.22 0.61
C PHE A 119 -6.22 -3.25 -0.48
N TYR A 120 -6.29 -4.53 -0.10
CA TYR A 120 -6.72 -5.56 -1.03
C TYR A 120 -8.22 -5.44 -1.28
N PRO A 121 -8.65 -5.23 -2.53
CA PRO A 121 -10.09 -5.04 -2.81
C PRO A 121 -10.95 -6.21 -2.39
N ASP A 122 -10.41 -7.42 -2.42
CA ASP A 122 -11.18 -8.62 -2.07
C ASP A 122 -11.20 -8.90 -0.57
N ARG A 123 -10.53 -8.07 0.24
CA ARG A 123 -10.48 -8.23 1.69
C ARG A 123 -11.14 -7.09 2.45
N VAL A 124 -11.74 -6.16 1.71
CA VAL A 124 -12.54 -5.07 2.27
C VAL A 124 -13.92 -5.11 1.63
N ASP A 125 -14.88 -4.42 2.22
CA ASP A 125 -16.24 -4.45 1.68
C ASP A 125 -16.37 -3.55 0.46
N SER A 126 -15.73 -2.38 0.48
CA SER A 126 -15.77 -1.48 -0.67
C SER A 126 -14.58 -0.54 -0.69
N ILE A 127 -14.17 -0.18 -1.90
CA ILE A 127 -13.24 0.93 -2.16
C ILE A 127 -13.98 1.79 -3.18
N GLU A 128 -14.52 2.92 -2.72
CA GLU A 128 -15.35 3.78 -3.56
C GLU A 128 -14.57 5.01 -3.98
N GLU A 129 -14.68 5.37 -5.25
CA GLU A 129 -14.04 6.55 -5.80
C GLU A 129 -15.11 7.51 -6.29
N SER A 130 -14.91 8.79 -5.99
CA SER A 130 -15.83 9.84 -6.42
C SER A 130 -15.05 11.10 -6.72
N ALA A 131 -15.70 12.09 -7.35
CA ALA A 131 -15.03 13.34 -7.64
C ALA A 131 -14.52 13.96 -6.35
N ALA A 132 -13.25 14.36 -6.33
CA ALA A 132 -12.59 14.80 -5.10
C ALA A 132 -13.20 16.08 -4.56
N ASP A 133 -13.75 16.91 -5.43
CA ASP A 133 -14.37 18.17 -5.04
C ASP A 133 -15.88 18.08 -4.86
N ALA A 134 -16.44 16.88 -4.94
CA ALA A 134 -17.85 16.69 -4.68
C ALA A 134 -18.14 17.02 -3.22
N ALA A 135 -19.04 17.88 -3.00
CA ALA A 135 -19.40 18.31 -1.65
C ALA A 135 -20.33 17.30 -0.99
#